data_768134742ca93eccb2a9ef3a2d1d8e3a
#
_entry.id   768134742ca93eccb2a9ef3a2d1d8e3a
#
_cell.length_a   1.000
_cell.length_b   1.000
_cell.length_c   1.000
_cell.angle_alpha   90.00
_cell.angle_beta   90.00
_cell.angle_gamma   90.00
#
_symmetry.space_group_name_H-M   'P 1'
#
loop_
_entity.id
_entity.type
_entity.pdbx_description
1 polymer ?
#
loop_
_entity_poly.entity_id
_entity_poly.type
_entity_poly.pdbx_seq_one_letter_code
_entity_poly.pdbx_strand_id
1 'polypeptide(L)'
;MKKLLLLFYFSILLGQQFDDPADFRFSIDDIRQGEVALITLDTELEYGWHIYAIYDVPDGPESTTVRIEGSIVNQVGRIIEPQPIEDFDEGFMIITKYHKNKPQFKIPVQINDDTPLGSYTLKSTVRYQVCNEGLCYPPNEYTQNIKLNVVEGPIRDGYAIVNFDFDKKSILDITNNKIGAILLL
;
A
#
# COMPACT_ATOMS: atom_id res chain seq x y z
N MET A 1 29.24 -33.29 53.72
CA MET A 1 28.94 -31.99 53.12
C MET A 1 28.68 -32.22 51.61
N LYS A 2 27.39 -32.34 51.23
CA LYS A 2 27.00 -32.56 49.85
C LYS A 2 26.85 -31.22 49.14
N LYS A 3 27.68 -30.91 48.16
CA LYS A 3 27.57 -29.74 47.30
C LYS A 3 26.43 -29.97 46.32
N LEU A 4 25.31 -29.22 46.49
CA LEU A 4 24.18 -29.16 45.59
C LEU A 4 24.57 -28.27 44.41
N LEU A 5 24.78 -28.88 43.24
CA LEU A 5 25.02 -28.18 41.97
C LEU A 5 23.66 -27.75 41.39
N LEU A 6 23.31 -26.49 41.55
CA LEU A 6 22.16 -25.88 40.90
C LEU A 6 22.52 -25.60 39.43
N LEU A 7 22.04 -26.48 38.56
CA LEU A 7 22.07 -26.25 37.09
C LEU A 7 20.99 -25.21 36.76
N PHE A 8 21.41 -23.99 36.50
CA PHE A 8 20.57 -22.96 35.91
C PHE A 8 20.35 -23.32 34.44
N TYR A 9 19.19 -23.88 34.14
CA TYR A 9 18.72 -24.05 32.77
C TYR A 9 18.28 -22.66 32.26
N PHE A 10 19.17 -21.97 31.56
CA PHE A 10 18.86 -20.76 30.82
C PHE A 10 18.13 -21.20 29.56
N SER A 11 16.80 -21.23 29.61
CA SER A 11 15.96 -21.42 28.42
C SER A 11 16.12 -20.19 27.53
N ILE A 12 16.95 -20.32 26.49
CA ILE A 12 16.99 -19.35 25.40
C ILE A 12 15.65 -19.51 24.68
N LEU A 13 14.71 -18.60 24.99
CA LEU A 13 13.55 -18.36 24.15
C LEU A 13 14.07 -17.77 22.82
N LEU A 14 14.37 -18.65 21.88
CA LEU A 14 14.50 -18.28 20.49
C LEU A 14 13.12 -17.79 20.06
N GLY A 15 12.92 -16.48 20.07
CA GLY A 15 11.76 -15.88 19.44
C GLY A 15 11.71 -16.40 18.01
N GLN A 16 10.69 -17.16 17.65
CA GLN A 16 10.43 -17.51 16.28
C GLN A 16 10.12 -16.20 15.56
N GLN A 17 11.09 -15.71 14.79
CA GLN A 17 10.87 -14.64 13.86
C GLN A 17 10.06 -15.26 12.70
N PHE A 18 8.78 -14.97 12.66
CA PHE A 18 7.95 -15.35 11.52
C PHE A 18 8.35 -14.45 10.36
N ASP A 19 8.78 -15.05 9.25
CA ASP A 19 8.96 -14.30 8.01
C ASP A 19 7.59 -13.79 7.56
N ASP A 20 7.53 -12.50 7.22
CA ASP A 20 6.29 -11.90 6.73
C ASP A 20 6.06 -12.41 5.30
N PRO A 21 4.89 -13.02 5.01
CA PRO A 21 4.61 -13.56 3.67
C PRO A 21 4.25 -12.46 2.65
N ALA A 22 4.37 -11.18 3.01
CA ALA A 22 4.09 -10.05 2.15
C ALA A 22 5.30 -9.11 2.03
N ASP A 23 5.73 -8.89 0.80
CA ASP A 23 6.72 -7.88 0.45
C ASP A 23 6.04 -6.65 -0.14
N PHE A 24 6.51 -5.46 0.22
CA PHE A 24 5.95 -4.18 -0.22
C PHE A 24 7.02 -3.26 -0.79
N ARG A 25 6.65 -2.54 -1.85
CA ARG A 25 7.49 -1.50 -2.42
C ARG A 25 6.66 -0.30 -2.87
N PHE A 26 6.95 0.85 -2.28
CA PHE A 26 6.41 2.13 -2.74
C PHE A 26 7.30 2.77 -3.80
N SER A 27 6.67 3.37 -4.81
CA SER A 27 7.34 4.14 -5.86
C SER A 27 6.47 5.31 -6.33
N ILE A 28 7.12 6.34 -6.86
CA ILE A 28 6.48 7.52 -7.47
C ILE A 28 7.39 8.07 -8.56
N ASP A 29 6.81 8.59 -9.63
CA ASP A 29 7.51 9.30 -10.68
C ASP A 29 7.77 10.77 -10.28
N ASP A 30 8.67 11.44 -11.00
CA ASP A 30 8.86 12.88 -10.88
C ASP A 30 7.55 13.64 -11.16
N ILE A 31 7.28 14.68 -10.38
CA ILE A 31 6.03 15.43 -10.42
C ILE A 31 6.31 16.93 -10.60
N ARG A 32 5.32 17.67 -11.10
CA ARG A 32 5.35 19.12 -11.22
C ARG A 32 4.46 19.79 -10.18
N GLN A 33 4.72 21.05 -9.92
CA GLN A 33 3.89 21.86 -9.01
C GLN A 33 2.41 21.82 -9.42
N GLY A 34 1.52 21.64 -8.45
CA GLY A 34 0.07 21.59 -8.67
C GLY A 34 -0.47 20.31 -9.30
N GLU A 35 0.38 19.35 -9.64
CA GLU A 35 -0.06 18.06 -10.18
C GLU A 35 -0.59 17.14 -9.09
N VAL A 36 -1.47 16.24 -9.52
CA VAL A 36 -1.82 15.02 -8.77
C VAL A 36 -1.06 13.84 -9.35
N ALA A 37 -0.29 13.16 -8.53
CA ALA A 37 0.43 11.95 -8.91
C ALA A 37 -0.17 10.73 -8.23
N LEU A 38 0.19 9.55 -8.75
CA LEU A 38 -0.16 8.27 -8.17
C LEU A 38 1.10 7.63 -7.57
N ILE A 39 1.15 7.55 -6.24
CA ILE A 39 2.12 6.67 -5.59
C ILE A 39 1.66 5.25 -5.82
N THR A 40 2.55 4.41 -6.30
CA THR A 40 2.30 2.99 -6.51
C THR A 40 2.81 2.22 -5.32
N LEU A 41 1.97 1.33 -4.77
CA LEU A 41 2.34 0.31 -3.82
C LEU A 41 2.27 -1.04 -4.54
N ASP A 42 3.42 -1.58 -4.89
CA ASP A 42 3.56 -2.96 -5.35
C ASP A 42 3.59 -3.88 -4.14
N THR A 43 2.79 -4.91 -4.18
CA THR A 43 2.72 -5.95 -3.13
C THR A 43 3.03 -7.29 -3.76
N GLU A 44 3.87 -8.10 -3.13
CA GLU A 44 4.14 -9.48 -3.51
C GLU A 44 3.82 -10.42 -2.34
N LEU A 45 2.89 -11.35 -2.55
CA LEU A 45 2.44 -12.30 -1.54
C LEU A 45 3.00 -13.68 -1.86
N GLU A 46 3.47 -14.39 -0.84
CA GLU A 46 3.81 -15.80 -0.97
C GLU A 46 2.61 -16.63 -1.41
N TYR A 47 2.90 -17.76 -2.05
CA TYR A 47 1.86 -18.66 -2.53
C TYR A 47 0.95 -19.14 -1.39
N GLY A 48 -0.36 -19.06 -1.62
CA GLY A 48 -1.38 -19.44 -0.64
C GLY A 48 -1.79 -18.32 0.32
N TRP A 49 -1.05 -17.20 0.38
CA TRP A 49 -1.40 -16.06 1.21
C TRP A 49 -2.24 -15.03 0.45
N HIS A 50 -3.01 -14.27 1.22
CA HIS A 50 -3.81 -13.14 0.73
C HIS A 50 -3.72 -11.97 1.70
N ILE A 51 -3.96 -10.76 1.17
CA ILE A 51 -4.07 -9.50 1.92
C ILE A 51 -5.49 -8.97 1.77
N TYR A 52 -6.10 -8.48 2.85
CA TYR A 52 -7.45 -7.94 2.75
C TYR A 52 -7.49 -6.64 1.95
N ALA A 53 -8.61 -6.43 1.27
CA ALA A 53 -8.86 -5.23 0.47
C ALA A 53 -8.97 -3.97 1.34
N ILE A 54 -9.06 -2.80 0.72
CA ILE A 54 -9.22 -1.51 1.43
C ILE A 54 -10.62 -1.32 2.04
N TYR A 55 -11.44 -2.32 1.99
CA TYR A 55 -12.82 -2.31 2.47
C TYR A 55 -12.90 -2.73 3.93
N ASP A 56 -13.44 -1.85 4.79
CA ASP A 56 -13.77 -2.21 6.16
C ASP A 56 -15.01 -3.11 6.20
N VAL A 57 -14.86 -4.24 6.87
CA VAL A 57 -15.96 -5.15 7.16
C VAL A 57 -16.17 -5.16 8.67
N PRO A 58 -17.33 -4.73 9.18
CA PRO A 58 -17.60 -4.76 10.62
C PRO A 58 -17.39 -6.15 11.20
N ASP A 59 -16.66 -6.23 12.32
CA ASP A 59 -16.26 -7.47 13.00
C ASP A 59 -15.39 -8.42 12.14
N GLY A 60 -14.83 -7.89 11.05
CA GLY A 60 -13.98 -8.62 10.12
C GLY A 60 -12.48 -8.44 10.35
N PRO A 61 -11.68 -8.90 9.38
CA PRO A 61 -10.24 -8.69 9.38
C PRO A 61 -9.88 -7.21 9.22
N GLU A 62 -8.66 -6.87 9.59
CA GLU A 62 -8.11 -5.52 9.35
C GLU A 62 -7.97 -5.27 7.85
N SER A 63 -8.61 -4.22 7.36
CA SER A 63 -8.51 -3.79 5.97
C SER A 63 -7.13 -3.19 5.68
N THR A 64 -6.68 -3.29 4.43
CA THR A 64 -5.45 -2.62 4.00
C THR A 64 -5.67 -1.11 3.95
N THR A 65 -4.83 -0.38 4.67
CA THR A 65 -4.81 1.09 4.65
C THR A 65 -3.43 1.61 4.30
N VAL A 66 -3.38 2.74 3.58
CA VAL A 66 -2.11 3.39 3.21
C VAL A 66 -2.14 4.84 3.64
N ARG A 67 -1.04 5.27 4.27
CA ARG A 67 -0.83 6.64 4.70
C ARG A 67 0.45 7.20 4.08
N ILE A 68 0.35 8.38 3.49
CA ILE A 68 1.48 9.13 2.93
C ILE A 68 1.67 10.40 3.75
N GLU A 69 2.86 10.58 4.29
CA GLU A 69 3.22 11.72 5.13
C GLU A 69 4.36 12.50 4.49
N GLY A 70 4.19 13.79 4.35
CA GLY A 70 5.19 14.73 3.84
C GLY A 70 4.65 16.15 3.82
N SER A 71 5.52 17.13 4.00
CA SER A 71 5.11 18.55 4.12
C SER A 71 4.58 19.16 2.83
N ILE A 72 4.85 18.53 1.68
CA ILE A 72 4.55 19.07 0.35
C ILE A 72 3.40 18.33 -0.34
N VAL A 73 2.87 17.27 0.26
CA VAL A 73 1.84 16.42 -0.35
C VAL A 73 0.59 16.36 0.51
N ASN A 74 -0.55 16.30 -0.15
CA ASN A 74 -1.81 15.93 0.45
C ASN A 74 -2.32 14.67 -0.25
N GLN A 75 -2.65 13.64 0.51
CA GLN A 75 -3.34 12.49 -0.05
C GLN A 75 -4.77 12.92 -0.42
N VAL A 76 -5.16 12.70 -1.65
CA VAL A 76 -6.44 13.13 -2.19
C VAL A 76 -7.21 11.94 -2.74
N GLY A 77 -8.53 11.92 -2.49
CA GLY A 77 -9.40 10.84 -2.97
C GLY A 77 -9.16 9.48 -2.29
N ARG A 78 -9.60 8.44 -2.96
CA ARG A 78 -9.54 7.07 -2.47
C ARG A 78 -8.33 6.34 -3.03
N ILE A 79 -7.82 5.38 -2.25
CA ILE A 79 -6.86 4.41 -2.76
C ILE A 79 -7.54 3.58 -3.85
N ILE A 80 -6.81 3.36 -4.93
CA ILE A 80 -7.25 2.57 -6.07
C ILE A 80 -6.65 1.19 -5.92
N GLU A 81 -7.47 0.16 -5.86
CA GLU A 81 -7.05 -1.24 -5.79
C GLU A 81 -7.51 -2.01 -7.03
N PRO A 82 -6.88 -3.15 -7.36
CA PRO A 82 -7.40 -4.09 -8.34
C PRO A 82 -8.79 -4.59 -7.93
N GLN A 83 -9.52 -5.21 -8.85
CA GLN A 83 -10.77 -5.87 -8.46
C GLN A 83 -10.48 -6.97 -7.42
N PRO A 84 -10.97 -6.86 -6.18
CA PRO A 84 -10.75 -7.87 -5.16
C PRO A 84 -11.54 -9.14 -5.44
N ILE A 85 -11.05 -10.25 -4.89
CA ILE A 85 -11.81 -11.49 -4.78
C ILE A 85 -12.76 -11.34 -3.60
N GLU A 86 -14.03 -11.68 -3.80
CA GLU A 86 -15.04 -11.70 -2.75
C GLU A 86 -15.40 -13.16 -2.45
N ASP A 87 -15.22 -13.58 -1.21
CA ASP A 87 -15.45 -14.96 -0.81
C ASP A 87 -15.82 -15.05 0.69
N PHE A 88 -16.35 -16.19 1.09
CA PHE A 88 -16.65 -16.48 2.49
C PHE A 88 -15.36 -16.82 3.23
N ASP A 89 -15.09 -16.07 4.29
CA ASP A 89 -13.94 -16.27 5.16
C ASP A 89 -14.34 -17.12 6.36
N GLU A 90 -13.84 -18.34 6.41
CA GLU A 90 -14.15 -19.27 7.50
C GLU A 90 -13.59 -18.85 8.86
N GLY A 91 -12.49 -18.09 8.87
CA GLY A 91 -11.86 -17.59 10.10
C GLY A 91 -12.70 -16.53 10.78
N PHE A 92 -13.35 -15.66 10.00
CA PHE A 92 -14.20 -14.58 10.48
C PHE A 92 -15.70 -14.89 10.34
N MET A 93 -16.07 -15.99 9.64
CA MET A 93 -17.46 -16.41 9.40
C MET A 93 -18.32 -15.37 8.66
N ILE A 94 -17.71 -14.61 7.77
CA ILE A 94 -18.34 -13.53 6.98
C ILE A 94 -17.79 -13.51 5.55
N ILE A 95 -18.46 -12.79 4.65
CA ILE A 95 -17.92 -12.51 3.32
C ILE A 95 -16.89 -11.38 3.44
N THR A 96 -15.67 -11.64 2.97
CA THR A 96 -14.58 -10.68 2.94
C THR A 96 -14.13 -10.41 1.50
N LYS A 97 -13.30 -9.37 1.35
CA LYS A 97 -12.66 -9.01 0.08
C LYS A 97 -11.16 -9.01 0.27
N TYR A 98 -10.44 -9.66 -0.64
CA TYR A 98 -9.01 -9.82 -0.52
C TYR A 98 -8.31 -9.91 -1.88
N HIS A 99 -6.98 -9.80 -1.86
CA HIS A 99 -6.11 -9.95 -3.02
C HIS A 99 -5.11 -11.07 -2.80
N LYS A 100 -4.74 -11.74 -3.89
CA LYS A 100 -3.67 -12.77 -3.95
C LYS A 100 -2.57 -12.35 -4.91
N ASN A 101 -1.44 -13.02 -4.82
CA ASN A 101 -0.30 -12.87 -5.71
C ASN A 101 0.37 -11.50 -5.64
N LYS A 102 0.18 -10.65 -6.66
CA LYS A 102 0.87 -9.36 -6.80
C LYS A 102 -0.13 -8.21 -7.03
N PRO A 103 -0.96 -7.86 -6.04
CA PRO A 103 -1.84 -6.71 -6.18
C PRO A 103 -1.03 -5.41 -6.18
N GLN A 104 -1.47 -4.46 -7.00
CA GLN A 104 -0.90 -3.13 -7.07
C GLN A 104 -1.96 -2.10 -6.64
N PHE A 105 -1.62 -1.30 -5.63
CA PHE A 105 -2.46 -0.21 -5.16
C PHE A 105 -1.90 1.13 -5.67
N LYS A 106 -2.78 2.10 -5.93
CA LYS A 106 -2.37 3.45 -6.31
C LYS A 106 -2.99 4.47 -5.37
N ILE A 107 -2.16 5.35 -4.87
CA ILE A 107 -2.53 6.34 -3.87
C ILE A 107 -2.39 7.73 -4.51
N PRO A 108 -3.51 8.44 -4.79
CA PRO A 108 -3.45 9.78 -5.33
C PRO A 108 -2.90 10.76 -4.29
N VAL A 109 -1.92 11.56 -4.70
CA VAL A 109 -1.36 12.65 -3.89
C VAL A 109 -1.29 13.93 -4.72
N GLN A 110 -1.69 15.05 -4.13
CA GLN A 110 -1.56 16.37 -4.73
C GLN A 110 -0.32 17.05 -4.18
N ILE A 111 0.44 17.69 -5.08
CA ILE A 111 1.56 18.55 -4.71
C ILE A 111 1.08 20.00 -4.64
N ASN A 112 1.48 20.70 -3.60
CA ASN A 112 1.12 22.11 -3.43
C ASN A 112 1.70 22.94 -4.57
N ASP A 113 0.95 23.92 -5.07
CA ASP A 113 1.32 24.75 -6.21
C ASP A 113 2.58 25.61 -5.96
N ASP A 114 2.86 25.93 -4.71
CA ASP A 114 3.98 26.75 -4.25
C ASP A 114 5.18 25.91 -3.81
N THR A 115 5.15 24.59 -4.00
CA THR A 115 6.25 23.71 -3.60
C THR A 115 7.52 24.04 -4.40
N PRO A 116 8.64 24.39 -3.76
CA PRO A 116 9.89 24.63 -4.47
C PRO A 116 10.36 23.40 -5.26
N LEU A 117 11.07 23.64 -6.36
CA LEU A 117 11.71 22.56 -7.12
C LEU A 117 12.77 21.88 -6.26
N GLY A 118 12.89 20.54 -6.36
CA GLY A 118 13.89 19.80 -5.60
C GLY A 118 13.44 18.40 -5.23
N SER A 119 14.25 17.74 -4.42
CA SER A 119 13.99 16.39 -3.94
C SER A 119 13.44 16.41 -2.51
N TYR A 120 12.38 15.67 -2.31
CA TYR A 120 11.68 15.54 -1.02
C TYR A 120 11.60 14.08 -0.61
N THR A 121 11.50 13.85 0.68
CA THR A 121 11.27 12.50 1.20
C THR A 121 9.85 12.40 1.73
N LEU A 122 9.13 11.39 1.28
CA LEU A 122 7.81 11.03 1.78
C LEU A 122 7.93 9.75 2.60
N LYS A 123 7.27 9.73 3.75
CA LYS A 123 7.11 8.51 4.54
C LYS A 123 5.83 7.83 4.10
N SER A 124 5.94 6.64 3.55
CA SER A 124 4.81 5.84 3.06
C SER A 124 4.65 4.63 3.96
N THR A 125 3.47 4.46 4.52
CA THR A 125 3.15 3.36 5.45
C THR A 125 1.93 2.62 4.94
N VAL A 126 2.03 1.29 4.84
CA VAL A 126 0.89 0.40 4.65
C VAL A 126 0.65 -0.37 5.95
N ARG A 127 -0.60 -0.39 6.42
CA ARG A 127 -1.09 -1.25 7.49
C ARG A 127 -1.96 -2.32 6.84
N TYR A 128 -1.76 -3.58 7.23
CA TYR A 128 -2.36 -4.72 6.57
C TYR A 128 -2.50 -5.90 7.51
N GLN A 129 -3.33 -6.86 7.10
CA GLN A 129 -3.40 -8.18 7.68
C GLN A 129 -3.31 -9.23 6.57
N VAL A 130 -2.49 -10.26 6.78
CA VAL A 130 -2.33 -11.38 5.85
C VAL A 130 -2.82 -12.68 6.47
N CYS A 131 -3.51 -13.47 5.65
CA CYS A 131 -4.03 -14.78 6.04
C CYS A 131 -3.79 -15.83 4.93
N ASN A 132 -3.80 -17.09 5.33
CA ASN A 132 -3.95 -18.24 4.44
C ASN A 132 -5.11 -19.13 4.95
N GLU A 133 -5.29 -20.30 4.36
CA GLU A 133 -6.40 -21.22 4.74
C GLU A 133 -6.42 -21.66 6.21
N GLY A 134 -5.31 -21.57 6.93
CA GLY A 134 -5.20 -22.06 8.31
C GLY A 134 -4.70 -21.06 9.33
N LEU A 135 -4.19 -19.90 8.89
CA LEU A 135 -3.53 -18.98 9.79
C LEU A 135 -3.70 -17.53 9.33
N CYS A 136 -4.08 -16.65 10.26
CA CYS A 136 -4.00 -15.20 10.10
C CYS A 136 -2.91 -14.63 11.01
N TYR A 137 -2.04 -13.81 10.46
CA TYR A 137 -1.12 -13.03 11.27
C TYR A 137 -1.84 -11.83 11.87
N PRO A 138 -1.39 -11.36 13.05
CA PRO A 138 -1.86 -10.09 13.58
C PRO A 138 -1.62 -8.96 12.57
N PRO A 139 -2.46 -7.90 12.58
CA PRO A 139 -2.20 -6.72 11.76
C PRO A 139 -0.79 -6.18 11.94
N ASN A 140 -0.13 -5.85 10.83
CA ASN A 140 1.25 -5.36 10.79
C ASN A 140 1.35 -4.08 9.98
N GLU A 141 2.48 -3.37 10.08
CA GLU A 141 2.77 -2.16 9.32
C GLU A 141 4.13 -2.27 8.63
N TYR A 142 4.16 -1.89 7.36
CA TYR A 142 5.40 -1.69 6.63
C TYR A 142 5.56 -0.21 6.29
N THR A 143 6.75 0.34 6.52
CA THR A 143 7.07 1.75 6.25
C THR A 143 8.29 1.86 5.37
N GLN A 144 8.19 2.69 4.33
CA GLN A 144 9.28 3.02 3.42
C GLN A 144 9.36 4.53 3.21
N ASN A 145 10.57 5.07 3.25
CA ASN A 145 10.84 6.43 2.80
C ASN A 145 11.10 6.42 1.29
N ILE A 146 10.29 7.14 0.53
CA ILE A 146 10.45 7.30 -0.92
C ILE A 146 10.90 8.71 -1.26
N LYS A 147 11.69 8.83 -2.34
CA LYS A 147 12.11 10.13 -2.87
C LYS A 147 11.12 10.58 -3.93
N LEU A 148 10.70 11.83 -3.82
CA LEU A 148 9.88 12.52 -4.79
C LEU A 148 10.68 13.72 -5.32
N ASN A 149 10.81 13.85 -6.64
CA ASN A 149 11.39 15.04 -7.26
C ASN A 149 10.28 15.93 -7.80
N VAL A 150 10.28 17.17 -7.36
CA VAL A 150 9.45 18.25 -7.94
C VAL A 150 10.27 18.93 -9.01
N VAL A 151 9.82 18.81 -10.26
CA VAL A 151 10.53 19.29 -11.45
C VAL A 151 9.79 20.43 -12.12
N GLU A 152 10.48 21.22 -12.92
CA GLU A 152 9.93 22.35 -13.67
C GLU A 152 8.99 21.87 -14.80
N GLY A 153 7.99 22.66 -15.10
CA GLY A 153 7.13 22.50 -16.27
C GLY A 153 5.65 22.79 -15.98
N PRO A 154 4.85 22.98 -17.04
CA PRO A 154 3.40 23.12 -16.88
C PRO A 154 2.77 21.83 -16.41
N ILE A 155 1.60 21.92 -15.75
CA ILE A 155 0.81 20.75 -15.36
C ILE A 155 0.54 19.89 -16.60
N ARG A 156 0.81 18.60 -16.49
CA ARG A 156 0.62 17.64 -17.60
C ARG A 156 -0.87 17.31 -17.75
N ASP A 157 -1.29 17.01 -18.98
CA ASP A 157 -2.63 16.49 -19.23
C ASP A 157 -2.87 15.20 -18.44
N GLY A 158 -4.01 15.13 -17.76
CA GLY A 158 -4.35 14.00 -16.89
C GLY A 158 -3.79 14.06 -15.46
N TYR A 159 -2.94 15.04 -15.13
CA TYR A 159 -2.39 15.24 -13.78
C TYR A 159 -3.05 16.42 -13.04
N ALA A 160 -3.95 17.16 -13.68
CA ALA A 160 -4.70 18.22 -13.01
C ALA A 160 -5.79 17.64 -12.08
N ILE A 161 -5.96 18.26 -10.90
CA ILE A 161 -6.92 17.78 -9.88
C ILE A 161 -8.35 17.67 -10.40
N VAL A 162 -8.74 18.53 -11.33
CA VAL A 162 -10.08 18.54 -11.94
C VAL A 162 -10.42 17.24 -12.70
N ASN A 163 -9.39 16.48 -13.09
CA ASN A 163 -9.55 15.21 -13.80
C ASN A 163 -9.65 14.01 -12.83
N PHE A 164 -9.43 14.25 -11.54
CA PHE A 164 -9.61 13.27 -10.48
C PHE A 164 -11.00 13.44 -9.86
N ASP A 165 -12.05 13.20 -10.68
CA ASP A 165 -13.35 12.90 -10.13
C ASP A 165 -13.27 11.48 -9.54
N PHE A 166 -13.25 11.43 -8.20
CA PHE A 166 -12.98 10.23 -7.41
C PHE A 166 -14.09 9.18 -7.46
N ASP A 167 -15.05 9.36 -8.36
CA ASP A 167 -15.99 8.31 -8.73
C ASP A 167 -15.33 7.34 -9.73
N LYS A 168 -15.66 6.06 -9.57
CA LYS A 168 -15.11 4.87 -10.25
C LYS A 168 -14.89 4.97 -11.77
N LYS A 169 -15.45 5.97 -12.42
CA LYS A 169 -15.46 6.17 -13.88
C LYS A 169 -14.21 6.89 -14.40
N SER A 170 -13.68 7.84 -13.65
CA SER A 170 -12.52 8.65 -14.08
C SER A 170 -11.19 7.89 -14.05
N ILE A 171 -11.08 6.88 -13.21
CA ILE A 171 -9.86 6.08 -13.05
C ILE A 171 -9.60 5.18 -14.26
N LEU A 172 -10.68 4.65 -14.85
CA LEU A 172 -10.59 3.84 -16.09
C LEU A 172 -10.14 4.69 -17.28
N ASP A 173 -10.51 5.97 -17.32
CA ASP A 173 -10.12 6.89 -18.40
C ASP A 173 -8.65 7.29 -18.31
N ILE A 174 -8.09 7.45 -17.11
CA ILE A 174 -6.66 7.77 -16.91
C ILE A 174 -5.77 6.60 -17.31
N THR A 175 -6.15 5.37 -16.97
CA THR A 175 -5.41 4.17 -17.35
C THR A 175 -5.52 3.90 -18.85
N ASN A 176 -6.67 4.15 -19.46
CA ASN A 176 -6.90 3.97 -20.90
C ASN A 176 -6.19 5.04 -21.75
N ASN A 177 -6.10 6.29 -21.29
CA ASN A 177 -5.34 7.33 -21.99
C ASN A 177 -3.83 7.08 -21.98
N LYS A 178 -3.26 6.53 -20.90
CA LYS A 178 -1.85 6.10 -20.88
C LYS A 178 -1.59 4.94 -21.86
N ILE A 179 -2.53 4.02 -22.03
CA ILE A 179 -2.41 2.89 -22.97
C ILE A 179 -2.61 3.37 -24.41
N GLY A 180 -3.51 4.32 -24.65
CA GLY A 180 -3.75 4.90 -25.97
C GLY A 180 -2.58 5.70 -26.55
N ALA A 181 -1.81 6.37 -25.70
CA ALA A 181 -0.62 7.13 -26.14
C ALA A 181 0.58 6.23 -26.52
N ILE A 182 0.61 4.99 -26.07
CA ILE A 182 1.68 4.01 -26.41
C ILE A 182 1.38 3.26 -27.72
N LEU A 183 0.13 3.29 -28.20
CA LEU A 183 -0.29 2.57 -29.42
C LEU A 183 -0.26 3.42 -30.70
N LEU A 184 0.19 4.68 -30.64
CA LEU A 184 0.25 5.61 -31.76
C LEU A 184 1.67 6.09 -32.11
N LEU A 185 2.71 5.33 -31.75
CA LEU A 185 4.08 5.53 -32.21
C LEU A 185 4.58 4.30 -32.98
#